data_82fd3dd4aa3a65c5cfcd6fdf9edd71d3
#
_entry.id   82fd3dd4aa3a65c5cfcd6fdf9edd71d3
#
_cell.length_a   1.000
_cell.length_b   1.000
_cell.length_c   1.000
_cell.angle_alpha   90.00
_cell.angle_beta   90.00
_cell.angle_gamma   90.00
#
_symmetry.space_group_name_H-M   'P 1'
#
loop_
_entity.id
_entity.type
_entity.pdbx_description
1 polymer ?
#
loop_
_entity_poly.entity_id
_entity_poly.type
_entity_poly.pdbx_seq_one_letter_code
_entity_poly.pdbx_strand_id
1 'polypeptide(L)'
;MMDNMMENWEKHTVSPEKVLARIEPGMCIFLSTGTAEPRTLVRHLMDSDMANLQDLELFQLLSFGDALCLQRLQSQKYRLKSFFSGWVAREAITEGRVDLIPSRFSRLTRLVASRRIPFDAAFVQISPPNRLGYCSLGVSVDIAHLAISQAGFVAGEINPDMPQTMGDSFVPMDAFDMLVKSDEAPIYFSRAAVDENFDKVAQNAASLVEDGSCIAFSIGPLYEALANHLQSKKDLSIHTPIFTDAAMDLVNSGAVSNRTKEHFP
;
A
#
# COMPACT_ATOMS: atom_id res chain seq x y z
N MET A 1 9.55 -20.18 -23.25
CA MET A 1 10.45 -19.60 -22.23
C MET A 1 9.65 -18.89 -21.13
N MET A 2 8.60 -18.12 -21.47
CA MET A 2 7.70 -17.47 -20.51
C MET A 2 6.93 -18.45 -19.62
N ASP A 3 6.36 -19.54 -20.17
CA ASP A 3 5.60 -20.55 -19.39
C ASP A 3 6.42 -21.16 -18.24
N ASN A 4 7.73 -21.33 -18.45
CA ASN A 4 8.61 -21.90 -17.43
C ASN A 4 9.02 -20.90 -16.33
N MET A 5 8.92 -19.60 -16.60
CA MET A 5 9.17 -18.54 -15.60
C MET A 5 7.99 -18.39 -14.63
N MET A 6 6.75 -18.57 -15.11
CA MET A 6 5.54 -18.39 -14.32
C MET A 6 5.30 -19.52 -13.30
N GLU A 7 5.63 -20.77 -13.65
CA GLU A 7 5.53 -21.90 -12.73
C GLU A 7 6.71 -22.00 -11.75
N ASN A 8 7.85 -21.33 -12.06
CA ASN A 8 9.10 -21.40 -11.30
C ASN A 8 9.67 -20.02 -10.97
N TRP A 9 8.82 -19.00 -10.74
CA TRP A 9 9.26 -17.64 -10.42
C TRP A 9 10.28 -17.60 -9.26
N GLU A 10 10.18 -18.51 -8.29
CA GLU A 10 11.11 -18.62 -7.16
C GLU A 10 12.56 -18.81 -7.60
N LYS A 11 12.79 -19.49 -8.73
CA LYS A 11 14.14 -19.68 -9.28
C LYS A 11 14.74 -18.42 -9.90
N HIS A 12 13.90 -17.42 -10.13
CA HIS A 12 14.33 -16.12 -10.70
C HIS A 12 14.48 -15.04 -9.63
N THR A 13 14.25 -15.39 -8.36
CA THR A 13 14.48 -14.46 -7.27
C THR A 13 15.96 -14.41 -6.88
N VAL A 14 16.35 -13.27 -6.36
CA VAL A 14 17.67 -13.01 -5.80
C VAL A 14 17.56 -12.73 -4.31
N SER A 15 18.68 -12.75 -3.59
CA SER A 15 18.69 -12.34 -2.19
C SER A 15 18.52 -10.81 -2.08
N PRO A 16 17.93 -10.32 -0.96
CA PRO A 16 17.79 -8.89 -0.70
C PRO A 16 19.10 -8.11 -0.82
N GLU A 17 20.24 -8.70 -0.38
CA GLU A 17 21.55 -8.06 -0.45
C GLU A 17 21.98 -7.75 -1.90
N LYS A 18 21.60 -8.60 -2.88
CA LYS A 18 21.87 -8.32 -4.29
C LYS A 18 21.09 -7.12 -4.81
N VAL A 19 19.85 -6.92 -4.32
CA VAL A 19 19.06 -5.72 -4.60
C VAL A 19 19.73 -4.50 -3.98
N LEU A 20 20.09 -4.59 -2.70
CA LEU A 20 20.74 -3.49 -1.96
C LEU A 20 22.11 -3.10 -2.55
N ALA A 21 22.83 -4.03 -3.15
CA ALA A 21 24.10 -3.77 -3.84
C ALA A 21 23.93 -2.89 -5.10
N ARG A 22 22.71 -2.72 -5.63
CA ARG A 22 22.40 -1.84 -6.78
C ARG A 22 22.06 -0.41 -6.35
N ILE A 23 21.86 -0.19 -5.07
CA ILE A 23 21.56 1.14 -4.54
C ILE A 23 22.86 1.95 -4.45
N GLU A 24 22.78 3.21 -4.81
CA GLU A 24 23.90 4.15 -4.74
C GLU A 24 23.61 5.23 -3.66
N PRO A 25 24.62 5.82 -3.04
CA PRO A 25 24.43 6.90 -2.09
C PRO A 25 23.63 8.06 -2.69
N GLY A 26 22.72 8.64 -1.89
CA GLY A 26 21.87 9.76 -2.31
C GLY A 26 20.65 9.39 -3.13
N MET A 27 20.43 8.11 -3.45
CA MET A 27 19.26 7.67 -4.21
C MET A 27 17.95 7.96 -3.47
N CYS A 28 16.94 8.29 -4.27
CA CYS A 28 15.57 8.48 -3.88
C CYS A 28 14.78 7.20 -4.15
N ILE A 29 14.31 6.52 -3.11
CA ILE A 29 13.69 5.19 -3.19
C ILE A 29 12.20 5.28 -2.83
N PHE A 30 11.33 4.91 -3.75
CA PHE A 30 9.92 4.68 -3.46
C PHE A 30 9.73 3.33 -2.74
N LEU A 31 8.94 3.32 -1.69
CA LEU A 31 8.50 2.12 -0.98
C LEU A 31 6.99 2.00 -1.09
N SER A 32 6.47 0.83 -1.47
CA SER A 32 5.03 0.56 -1.43
C SER A 32 4.46 0.82 -0.05
N THR A 33 3.22 1.25 -0.03
CA THR A 33 2.59 1.92 1.11
C THR A 33 1.84 0.97 2.02
N GLY A 34 1.87 1.25 3.30
CA GLY A 34 0.99 0.68 4.31
C GLY A 34 1.06 -0.83 4.38
N THR A 35 -0.06 -1.49 4.11
CA THR A 35 -0.15 -2.97 4.13
C THR A 35 0.60 -3.66 3.00
N ALA A 36 0.98 -2.95 1.94
CA ALA A 36 1.82 -3.47 0.86
C ALA A 36 3.31 -3.08 1.01
N GLU A 37 3.77 -2.68 2.20
CA GLU A 37 5.19 -2.45 2.45
C GLU A 37 6.01 -3.70 2.10
N PRO A 38 7.09 -3.60 1.27
CA PRO A 38 7.95 -4.72 0.93
C PRO A 38 8.88 -5.04 2.11
N ARG A 39 8.34 -5.75 3.10
CA ARG A 39 8.91 -5.89 4.45
C ARG A 39 10.28 -6.54 4.47
N THR A 40 10.48 -7.56 3.64
CA THR A 40 11.78 -8.25 3.54
C THR A 40 12.86 -7.30 3.04
N LEU A 41 12.60 -6.59 1.93
CA LEU A 41 13.54 -5.61 1.38
C LEU A 41 13.80 -4.45 2.34
N VAL A 42 12.74 -3.91 2.94
CA VAL A 42 12.86 -2.78 3.87
C VAL A 42 13.62 -3.19 5.14
N ARG A 43 13.36 -4.36 5.70
CA ARG A 43 14.06 -4.86 6.87
C ARG A 43 15.56 -5.05 6.60
N HIS A 44 15.91 -5.69 5.47
CA HIS A 44 17.31 -5.81 5.05
C HIS A 44 17.96 -4.45 4.80
N LEU A 45 17.22 -3.49 4.21
CA LEU A 45 17.71 -2.13 4.03
C LEU A 45 18.03 -1.45 5.38
N MET A 46 17.14 -1.59 6.36
CA MET A 46 17.30 -0.98 7.68
C MET A 46 18.42 -1.61 8.52
N ASP A 47 18.61 -2.93 8.41
CA ASP A 47 19.58 -3.69 9.19
C ASP A 47 20.96 -3.79 8.52
N SER A 48 21.09 -3.39 7.24
CA SER A 48 22.32 -3.51 6.47
C SER A 48 23.36 -2.46 6.87
N ASP A 49 24.62 -2.88 6.97
CA ASP A 49 25.79 -2.00 7.16
C ASP A 49 26.59 -1.77 5.87
N MET A 50 26.00 -2.03 4.70
CA MET A 50 26.65 -1.82 3.40
C MET A 50 27.01 -0.34 3.21
N ALA A 51 28.24 -0.07 2.78
CA ALA A 51 28.79 1.29 2.67
C ALA A 51 28.13 2.17 1.63
N ASN A 52 27.46 1.56 0.64
CA ASN A 52 26.70 2.26 -0.39
C ASN A 52 25.32 2.77 0.07
N LEU A 53 24.83 2.31 1.23
CA LEU A 53 23.52 2.71 1.76
C LEU A 53 23.66 3.94 2.65
N GLN A 54 23.93 5.09 2.05
CA GLN A 54 24.13 6.36 2.73
C GLN A 54 23.36 7.49 2.04
N ASP A 55 22.88 8.44 2.85
CA ASP A 55 22.19 9.65 2.40
C ASP A 55 20.95 9.34 1.52
N LEU A 56 20.27 8.22 1.79
CA LEU A 56 19.11 7.79 1.01
C LEU A 56 17.86 8.55 1.40
N GLU A 57 17.06 8.93 0.41
CA GLU A 57 15.72 9.46 0.60
C GLU A 57 14.69 8.35 0.38
N LEU A 58 13.98 7.98 1.43
CA LEU A 58 12.91 6.98 1.36
C LEU A 58 11.56 7.68 1.23
N PHE A 59 10.76 7.33 0.23
CA PHE A 59 9.42 7.86 0.03
C PHE A 59 8.37 6.79 0.26
N GLN A 60 7.48 7.06 1.18
CA GLN A 60 6.32 6.21 1.45
C GLN A 60 5.10 7.09 1.72
N LEU A 61 3.93 6.78 1.14
CA LEU A 61 2.74 7.59 1.38
C LEU A 61 2.31 7.53 2.83
N LEU A 62 2.24 6.33 3.38
CA LEU A 62 1.88 6.05 4.76
C LEU A 62 2.69 4.87 5.26
N SER A 63 3.42 5.05 6.36
CA SER A 63 4.09 3.96 7.07
C SER A 63 3.23 3.46 8.23
N PHE A 64 3.18 2.14 8.40
CA PHE A 64 2.67 1.52 9.62
C PHE A 64 3.77 1.22 10.65
N GLY A 65 5.03 1.56 10.33
CA GLY A 65 6.16 1.47 11.26
C GLY A 65 6.59 0.06 11.58
N ASP A 66 6.30 -0.89 10.70
CA ASP A 66 6.65 -2.30 10.92
C ASP A 66 8.10 -2.59 10.51
N ALA A 67 8.38 -2.87 9.23
CA ALA A 67 9.76 -3.07 8.79
C ALA A 67 10.52 -1.75 8.74
N LEU A 68 9.89 -0.67 8.30
CA LEU A 68 10.41 0.70 8.40
C LEU A 68 10.28 1.22 9.84
N CYS A 69 11.22 0.81 10.70
CA CYS A 69 11.20 1.19 12.11
C CYS A 69 11.59 2.65 12.31
N LEU A 70 10.59 3.52 12.54
CA LEU A 70 10.79 4.98 12.68
C LEU A 70 11.68 5.36 13.87
N GLN A 71 11.75 4.54 14.92
CA GLN A 71 12.64 4.75 16.06
C GLN A 71 14.11 4.42 15.76
N ARG A 72 14.34 3.59 14.75
CA ARG A 72 15.69 3.17 14.32
C ARG A 72 16.21 3.97 13.12
N LEU A 73 15.45 4.95 12.62
CA LEU A 73 15.92 5.79 11.52
C LEU A 73 17.22 6.47 11.90
N GLN A 74 18.31 6.02 11.27
CA GLN A 74 19.61 6.64 11.39
C GLN A 74 19.66 7.82 10.42
N SER A 75 19.59 9.02 10.94
CA SER A 75 19.53 10.27 10.15
C SER A 75 20.67 10.47 9.16
N GLN A 76 21.79 9.77 9.37
CA GLN A 76 22.94 9.79 8.44
C GLN A 76 22.78 8.82 7.26
N LYS A 77 21.97 7.74 7.41
CA LYS A 77 21.75 6.77 6.34
C LYS A 77 20.47 7.05 5.58
N TYR A 78 19.39 7.38 6.30
CA TYR A 78 18.04 7.45 5.71
C TYR A 78 17.30 8.68 6.16
N ARG A 79 16.63 9.34 5.22
CA ARG A 79 15.62 10.35 5.47
C ARG A 79 14.30 9.88 4.91
N LEU A 80 13.31 9.62 5.77
CA LEU A 80 11.96 9.26 5.33
C LEU A 80 11.17 10.52 5.01
N LYS A 81 10.57 10.54 3.83
CA LYS A 81 9.57 11.52 3.40
C LYS A 81 8.22 10.86 3.31
N SER A 82 7.25 11.34 4.07
CA SER A 82 5.88 10.83 4.10
C SER A 82 4.89 11.89 3.67
N PHE A 83 3.80 11.47 3.01
CA PHE A 83 2.74 12.39 2.60
C PHE A 83 1.61 12.49 3.62
N PHE A 84 1.51 11.52 4.51
CA PHE A 84 0.51 11.49 5.57
C PHE A 84 1.18 11.30 6.93
N SER A 85 0.74 12.07 7.92
CA SER A 85 1.27 11.95 9.27
C SER A 85 0.90 10.62 9.92
N GLY A 86 -0.32 10.10 9.65
CA GLY A 86 -0.82 8.92 10.33
C GLY A 86 -0.62 8.98 11.85
N TRP A 87 -1.07 7.98 12.56
CA TRP A 87 -0.82 7.89 14.01
C TRP A 87 0.60 7.37 14.31
N VAL A 88 1.17 6.53 13.43
CA VAL A 88 2.50 5.92 13.63
C VAL A 88 3.62 6.92 13.41
N ALA A 89 3.54 7.73 12.34
CA ALA A 89 4.60 8.67 11.99
C ALA A 89 4.54 10.00 12.76
N ARG A 90 3.45 10.27 13.50
CA ARG A 90 3.22 11.56 14.16
C ARG A 90 4.37 12.00 15.07
N GLU A 91 4.83 11.10 15.94
CA GLU A 91 5.92 11.38 16.87
C GLU A 91 7.23 11.66 16.12
N ALA A 92 7.59 10.79 15.17
CA ALA A 92 8.81 10.94 14.37
C ALA A 92 8.82 12.22 13.52
N ILE A 93 7.66 12.67 13.03
CA ILE A 93 7.52 13.97 12.34
C ILE A 93 7.72 15.13 13.32
N THR A 94 7.12 15.06 14.51
CA THR A 94 7.25 16.11 15.54
C THR A 94 8.70 16.25 16.00
N GLU A 95 9.45 15.16 16.07
CA GLU A 95 10.87 15.13 16.43
C GLU A 95 11.81 15.45 15.25
N GLY A 96 11.28 15.72 14.07
CA GLY A 96 12.08 16.03 12.88
C GLY A 96 12.86 14.85 12.28
N ARG A 97 12.47 13.61 12.62
CA ARG A 97 13.06 12.38 12.05
C ARG A 97 12.43 11.95 10.74
N VAL A 98 11.23 12.45 10.46
CA VAL A 98 10.47 12.20 9.23
C VAL A 98 10.02 13.52 8.64
N ASP A 99 10.28 13.73 7.37
CA ASP A 99 9.83 14.92 6.63
C ASP A 99 8.40 14.71 6.14
N LEU A 100 7.46 15.54 6.58
CA LEU A 100 6.09 15.53 6.08
C LEU A 100 5.97 16.44 4.85
N ILE A 101 5.52 15.88 3.73
CA ILE A 101 5.18 16.61 2.51
C ILE A 101 3.64 16.73 2.45
N PRO A 102 3.04 17.83 2.94
CA PRO A 102 1.60 17.96 2.97
C PRO A 102 1.04 18.06 1.55
N SER A 103 0.25 17.07 1.17
CA SER A 103 -0.38 17.03 -0.14
C SER A 103 -1.75 16.36 -0.09
N ARG A 104 -2.66 16.78 -0.98
CA ARG A 104 -3.88 16.02 -1.22
C ARG A 104 -3.53 14.78 -2.02
N PHE A 105 -4.16 13.64 -1.69
CA PHE A 105 -3.94 12.38 -2.40
C PHE A 105 -4.07 12.53 -3.93
N SER A 106 -5.10 13.22 -4.40
CA SER A 106 -5.33 13.49 -5.83
C SER A 106 -4.22 14.31 -6.52
N ARG A 107 -3.34 14.97 -5.76
CA ARG A 107 -2.21 15.72 -6.31
C ARG A 107 -0.92 14.91 -6.38
N LEU A 108 -0.83 13.80 -5.65
CA LEU A 108 0.39 12.99 -5.62
C LEU A 108 0.77 12.48 -7.01
N THR A 109 -0.19 11.96 -7.74
CA THR A 109 0.01 11.52 -9.13
C THR A 109 0.64 12.61 -10.00
N ARG A 110 0.14 13.86 -9.90
CA ARG A 110 0.69 14.98 -10.66
C ARG A 110 2.09 15.37 -10.16
N LEU A 111 2.33 15.31 -8.85
CA LEU A 111 3.61 15.64 -8.24
C LEU A 111 4.70 14.68 -8.69
N VAL A 112 4.41 13.39 -8.70
CA VAL A 112 5.32 12.34 -9.19
C VAL A 112 5.45 12.42 -10.71
N ALA A 113 4.36 12.49 -11.46
CA ALA A 113 4.38 12.58 -12.92
C ALA A 113 5.20 13.77 -13.45
N SER A 114 5.22 14.89 -12.71
CA SER A 114 6.04 16.07 -13.06
C SER A 114 7.51 15.92 -12.72
N ARG A 115 7.95 14.80 -12.17
CA ARG A 115 9.32 14.51 -11.69
C ARG A 115 9.86 15.53 -10.68
N ARG A 116 8.99 16.24 -9.98
CA ARG A 116 9.40 17.08 -8.83
C ARG A 116 9.87 16.24 -7.65
N ILE A 117 9.39 14.99 -7.59
CA ILE A 117 9.92 13.93 -6.75
C ILE A 117 10.40 12.87 -7.74
N PRO A 118 11.69 12.83 -8.05
CA PRO A 118 12.26 11.77 -8.87
C PRO A 118 12.42 10.51 -8.02
N PHE A 119 12.16 9.35 -8.60
CA PHE A 119 12.51 8.07 -7.98
C PHE A 119 13.64 7.43 -8.78
N ASP A 120 14.77 7.21 -8.12
CA ASP A 120 15.90 6.48 -8.71
C ASP A 120 15.65 4.98 -8.62
N ALA A 121 15.03 4.53 -7.53
CA ALA A 121 14.61 3.16 -7.34
C ALA A 121 13.18 3.04 -6.80
N ALA A 122 12.54 1.89 -7.03
CA ALA A 122 11.25 1.53 -6.47
C ALA A 122 11.29 0.11 -5.89
N PHE A 123 10.89 -0.03 -4.63
CA PHE A 123 10.71 -1.32 -3.97
C PHE A 123 9.21 -1.55 -3.76
N VAL A 124 8.69 -2.59 -4.39
CA VAL A 124 7.24 -2.81 -4.49
C VAL A 124 6.91 -4.24 -4.08
N GLN A 125 5.96 -4.40 -3.15
CA GLN A 125 5.42 -5.72 -2.84
C GLN A 125 4.36 -6.11 -3.87
N ILE A 126 4.42 -7.35 -4.36
CA ILE A 126 3.56 -7.87 -5.42
C ILE A 126 3.12 -9.30 -5.13
N SER A 127 2.04 -9.72 -5.76
CA SER A 127 1.63 -11.13 -5.77
C SER A 127 2.56 -11.97 -6.66
N PRO A 128 2.56 -13.31 -6.52
CA PRO A 128 3.11 -14.17 -7.55
C PRO A 128 2.50 -13.88 -8.93
N PRO A 129 3.24 -14.11 -10.02
CA PRO A 129 2.74 -13.86 -11.36
C PRO A 129 1.57 -14.78 -11.69
N ASN A 130 0.57 -14.27 -12.37
CA ASN A 130 -0.50 -15.04 -12.94
C ASN A 130 -0.05 -15.77 -14.24
N ARG A 131 -0.93 -16.58 -14.84
CA ARG A 131 -0.63 -17.35 -16.06
C ARG A 131 -0.27 -16.48 -17.28
N LEU A 132 -0.54 -15.20 -17.25
CA LEU A 132 -0.21 -14.25 -18.31
C LEU A 132 1.09 -13.49 -18.03
N GLY A 133 1.80 -13.78 -16.93
CA GLY A 133 3.03 -13.10 -16.55
C GLY A 133 2.84 -11.75 -15.86
N TYR A 134 1.65 -11.49 -15.30
CA TYR A 134 1.38 -10.25 -14.55
C TYR A 134 1.34 -10.52 -13.05
N CYS A 135 1.97 -9.63 -12.30
CA CYS A 135 1.89 -9.58 -10.84
C CYS A 135 0.87 -8.51 -10.43
N SER A 136 0.13 -8.75 -9.37
CA SER A 136 -0.75 -7.72 -8.80
C SER A 136 -0.01 -6.91 -7.74
N LEU A 137 -0.24 -5.60 -7.72
CA LEU A 137 0.17 -4.70 -6.62
C LEU A 137 -0.62 -4.98 -5.32
N GLY A 138 -1.61 -5.86 -5.39
CA GLY A 138 -2.36 -6.36 -4.24
C GLY A 138 -3.19 -5.29 -3.56
N VAL A 139 -2.95 -5.11 -2.26
CA VAL A 139 -3.81 -4.33 -1.36
C VAL A 139 -3.52 -2.83 -1.33
N SER A 140 -2.45 -2.36 -2.01
CA SER A 140 -2.12 -0.93 -2.05
C SER A 140 -1.49 -0.57 -3.40
N VAL A 141 -2.29 0.03 -4.27
CA VAL A 141 -1.89 0.40 -5.64
C VAL A 141 -1.32 1.82 -5.69
N ASP A 142 -2.01 2.77 -5.06
CA ASP A 142 -1.65 4.19 -4.91
C ASP A 142 -0.89 4.80 -6.11
N ILE A 143 0.37 5.21 -5.92
CA ILE A 143 1.25 5.73 -6.97
C ILE A 143 2.30 4.72 -7.45
N ALA A 144 2.19 3.44 -7.06
CA ALA A 144 3.20 2.43 -7.37
C ALA A 144 3.40 2.25 -8.88
N HIS A 145 2.34 2.29 -9.70
CA HIS A 145 2.48 2.27 -11.17
C HIS A 145 3.37 3.39 -11.70
N LEU A 146 3.20 4.61 -11.18
CA LEU A 146 4.02 5.74 -11.58
C LEU A 146 5.46 5.58 -11.10
N ALA A 147 5.65 5.12 -9.87
CA ALA A 147 6.97 4.87 -9.32
C ALA A 147 7.72 3.82 -10.15
N ILE A 148 7.08 2.69 -10.48
CA ILE A 148 7.64 1.65 -11.35
C ILE A 148 8.01 2.21 -12.72
N SER A 149 7.14 3.01 -13.34
CA SER A 149 7.37 3.56 -14.68
C SER A 149 8.46 4.61 -14.75
N GLN A 150 8.82 5.24 -13.64
CA GLN A 150 9.77 6.35 -13.59
C GLN A 150 11.11 6.01 -12.96
N ALA A 151 11.15 5.01 -12.11
CA ALA A 151 12.38 4.57 -11.46
C ALA A 151 13.36 3.98 -12.47
N GLY A 152 14.64 4.26 -12.25
CA GLY A 152 15.73 3.68 -13.05
C GLY A 152 16.05 2.24 -12.65
N PHE A 153 15.61 1.81 -11.44
CA PHE A 153 15.76 0.47 -10.92
C PHE A 153 14.51 0.05 -10.13
N VAL A 154 13.94 -1.09 -10.49
CA VAL A 154 12.71 -1.59 -9.85
C VAL A 154 12.94 -2.98 -9.26
N ALA A 155 12.73 -3.11 -7.95
CA ALA A 155 12.76 -4.38 -7.25
C ALA A 155 11.35 -4.79 -6.80
N GLY A 156 10.92 -5.98 -7.21
CA GLY A 156 9.66 -6.58 -6.80
C GLY A 156 9.87 -7.60 -5.68
N GLU A 157 9.18 -7.41 -4.55
CA GLU A 157 9.11 -8.41 -3.50
C GLU A 157 7.85 -9.26 -3.69
N ILE A 158 8.02 -10.49 -4.16
CA ILE A 158 6.91 -11.40 -4.40
C ILE A 158 6.49 -12.02 -3.07
N ASN A 159 5.25 -11.73 -2.67
CA ASN A 159 4.65 -12.31 -1.48
C ASN A 159 3.52 -13.28 -1.87
N PRO A 160 3.66 -14.58 -1.56
CA PRO A 160 2.61 -15.57 -1.88
C PRO A 160 1.26 -15.31 -1.22
N ASP A 161 1.25 -14.60 -0.08
CA ASP A 161 0.03 -14.27 0.66
C ASP A 161 -0.62 -12.96 0.18
N MET A 162 0.01 -12.24 -0.76
CA MET A 162 -0.56 -11.03 -1.35
C MET A 162 -1.72 -11.38 -2.28
N PRO A 163 -2.95 -10.90 -2.01
CA PRO A 163 -4.08 -11.18 -2.87
C PRO A 163 -3.93 -10.51 -4.24
N GLN A 164 -4.38 -11.19 -5.29
CA GLN A 164 -4.53 -10.59 -6.60
C GLN A 164 -5.82 -9.76 -6.63
N THR A 165 -5.70 -8.45 -6.65
CA THR A 165 -6.82 -7.53 -6.80
C THR A 165 -7.07 -7.24 -8.27
N MET A 166 -8.34 -7.08 -8.63
CA MET A 166 -8.75 -6.80 -10.02
C MET A 166 -8.69 -5.30 -10.34
N GLY A 167 -8.73 -4.98 -11.62
CA GLY A 167 -8.66 -3.60 -12.10
C GLY A 167 -7.24 -3.18 -12.46
N ASP A 168 -6.91 -1.90 -12.27
CA ASP A 168 -5.60 -1.32 -12.60
C ASP A 168 -4.56 -1.59 -11.50
N SER A 169 -4.38 -2.87 -11.18
CA SER A 169 -3.43 -3.32 -10.16
C SER A 169 -2.33 -4.22 -10.72
N PHE A 170 -2.41 -4.58 -12.00
CA PHE A 170 -1.49 -5.52 -12.60
C PHE A 170 -0.29 -4.85 -13.25
N VAL A 171 0.89 -5.41 -13.00
CA VAL A 171 2.17 -4.99 -13.57
C VAL A 171 2.81 -6.21 -14.23
N PRO A 172 3.33 -6.09 -15.46
CA PRO A 172 4.02 -7.20 -16.10
C PRO A 172 5.32 -7.52 -15.35
N MET A 173 5.67 -8.81 -15.26
CA MET A 173 6.82 -9.29 -14.51
C MET A 173 8.15 -8.72 -15.04
N ASP A 174 8.23 -8.40 -16.30
CA ASP A 174 9.40 -7.80 -16.98
C ASP A 174 9.61 -6.30 -16.65
N ALA A 175 8.65 -5.68 -15.94
CA ALA A 175 8.84 -4.34 -15.39
C ALA A 175 9.77 -4.30 -14.15
N PHE A 176 10.15 -5.46 -13.62
CA PHE A 176 11.03 -5.57 -12.47
C PHE A 176 12.43 -6.00 -12.90
N ASP A 177 13.45 -5.22 -12.53
CA ASP A 177 14.87 -5.56 -12.80
C ASP A 177 15.33 -6.71 -11.93
N MET A 178 14.83 -6.78 -10.69
CA MET A 178 15.12 -7.87 -9.75
C MET A 178 13.86 -8.25 -8.96
N LEU A 179 13.79 -9.54 -8.63
CA LEU A 179 12.72 -10.10 -7.83
C LEU A 179 13.30 -10.73 -6.57
N VAL A 180 12.63 -10.50 -5.44
CA VAL A 180 12.95 -11.09 -4.15
C VAL A 180 11.72 -11.88 -3.69
N LYS A 181 11.92 -13.05 -3.09
CA LYS A 181 10.85 -13.77 -2.42
C LYS A 181 10.66 -13.16 -1.03
N SER A 182 9.43 -12.79 -0.69
CA SER A 182 9.11 -12.37 0.68
C SER A 182 9.22 -13.54 1.64
N ASP A 183 9.83 -13.33 2.78
CA ASP A 183 9.87 -14.23 3.92
C ASP A 183 8.95 -13.80 5.05
N GLU A 184 8.16 -12.74 4.81
CA GLU A 184 7.23 -12.17 5.77
C GLU A 184 5.81 -12.08 5.22
N ALA A 185 4.82 -12.33 6.09
CA ALA A 185 3.42 -12.14 5.75
C ALA A 185 3.10 -10.66 5.48
N PRO A 186 2.06 -10.33 4.67
CA PRO A 186 1.58 -8.97 4.55
C PRO A 186 1.18 -8.38 5.91
N ILE A 187 1.18 -7.05 6.02
CA ILE A 187 0.71 -6.38 7.23
C ILE A 187 -0.81 -6.53 7.34
N TYR A 188 -1.26 -7.10 8.45
CA TYR A 188 -2.68 -7.20 8.79
C TYR A 188 -3.10 -6.06 9.71
N PHE A 189 -4.25 -5.48 9.41
CA PHE A 189 -4.85 -4.44 10.23
C PHE A 189 -6.02 -5.01 11.02
N SER A 190 -5.92 -4.97 12.33
CA SER A 190 -7.01 -5.45 13.19
C SER A 190 -8.21 -4.52 13.09
N ARG A 191 -9.42 -5.11 13.10
CA ARG A 191 -10.67 -4.35 13.15
C ARG A 191 -10.72 -3.49 14.42
N ALA A 192 -11.23 -2.29 14.27
CA ALA A 192 -11.37 -1.38 15.40
C ALA A 192 -12.54 -1.79 16.31
N ALA A 193 -12.31 -1.76 17.61
CA ALA A 193 -13.40 -1.94 18.59
C ALA A 193 -14.38 -0.76 18.51
N VAL A 194 -15.68 -1.08 18.55
CA VAL A 194 -16.76 -0.08 18.54
C VAL A 194 -17.19 0.18 19.97
N ASP A 195 -17.17 1.44 20.39
CA ASP A 195 -17.76 1.89 21.64
C ASP A 195 -19.19 2.41 21.43
N GLU A 196 -19.89 2.66 22.53
CA GLU A 196 -21.29 3.13 22.54
C GLU A 196 -21.48 4.47 21.81
N ASN A 197 -20.48 5.38 21.85
CA ASN A 197 -20.57 6.67 21.20
C ASN A 197 -20.47 6.51 19.68
N PHE A 198 -19.51 5.70 19.20
CA PHE A 198 -19.41 5.40 17.76
C PHE A 198 -20.64 4.67 17.25
N ASP A 199 -21.22 3.76 18.04
CA ASP A 199 -22.45 3.05 17.66
C ASP A 199 -23.64 4.01 17.51
N LYS A 200 -23.85 4.93 18.46
CA LYS A 200 -24.91 5.95 18.38
C LYS A 200 -24.72 6.90 17.18
N VAL A 201 -23.49 7.34 16.92
CA VAL A 201 -23.20 8.19 15.76
C VAL A 201 -23.48 7.43 14.47
N ALA A 202 -23.05 6.18 14.40
CA ALA A 202 -23.28 5.32 13.23
C ALA A 202 -24.77 5.04 12.99
N GLN A 203 -25.54 4.79 14.05
CA GLN A 203 -27.00 4.63 13.96
C GLN A 203 -27.68 5.87 13.35
N ASN A 204 -27.31 7.05 13.84
CA ASN A 204 -27.84 8.30 13.31
C ASN A 204 -27.42 8.52 11.85
N ALA A 205 -26.17 8.25 11.49
CA ALA A 205 -25.69 8.35 10.13
C ALA A 205 -26.39 7.36 9.19
N ALA A 206 -26.59 6.12 9.63
CA ALA A 206 -27.29 5.08 8.85
C ALA A 206 -28.76 5.44 8.58
N SER A 207 -29.41 6.19 9.48
CA SER A 207 -30.80 6.65 9.28
C SER A 207 -30.94 7.62 8.10
N LEU A 208 -29.86 8.29 7.69
CA LEU A 208 -29.83 9.21 6.56
C LEU A 208 -29.50 8.51 5.22
N VAL A 209 -29.10 7.25 5.27
CA VAL A 209 -28.76 6.47 4.07
C VAL A 209 -30.04 5.79 3.57
N GLU A 210 -30.42 6.08 2.32
CA GLU A 210 -31.54 5.44 1.65
C GLU A 210 -31.09 4.18 0.88
N ASP A 211 -32.02 3.28 0.58
CA ASP A 211 -31.78 2.17 -0.35
C ASP A 211 -31.34 2.73 -1.71
N GLY A 212 -30.40 2.07 -2.37
CA GLY A 212 -29.81 2.53 -3.62
C GLY A 212 -28.73 3.61 -3.48
N SER A 213 -28.44 4.11 -2.27
CA SER A 213 -27.41 5.13 -2.05
C SER A 213 -26.02 4.62 -2.43
N CYS A 214 -25.16 5.53 -2.93
CA CYS A 214 -23.74 5.31 -3.11
C CYS A 214 -22.99 5.88 -1.90
N ILE A 215 -22.22 5.03 -1.21
CA ILE A 215 -21.52 5.39 0.04
C ILE A 215 -20.01 5.32 -0.12
N ALA A 216 -19.30 6.19 0.58
CA ALA A 216 -17.85 6.15 0.71
C ALA A 216 -17.48 5.72 2.13
N PHE A 217 -16.57 4.76 2.21
CA PHE A 217 -16.04 4.22 3.47
C PHE A 217 -14.61 4.69 3.73
N SER A 218 -14.21 4.60 4.99
CA SER A 218 -12.84 4.75 5.42
C SER A 218 -12.55 3.68 6.49
N ILE A 219 -11.49 3.82 7.26
CA ILE A 219 -11.11 2.90 8.34
C ILE A 219 -11.47 3.50 9.70
N GLY A 220 -11.72 2.64 10.68
CA GLY A 220 -11.90 3.02 12.07
C GLY A 220 -13.25 2.63 12.65
N PRO A 221 -13.44 2.83 13.98
CA PRO A 221 -14.57 2.30 14.70
C PRO A 221 -15.93 2.82 14.22
N LEU A 222 -15.99 4.06 13.74
CA LEU A 222 -17.21 4.61 13.17
C LEU A 222 -17.69 3.83 11.94
N TYR A 223 -16.75 3.44 11.06
CA TYR A 223 -17.11 2.71 9.83
C TYR A 223 -17.44 1.25 10.12
N GLU A 224 -16.83 0.65 11.12
CA GLU A 224 -17.23 -0.68 11.63
C GLU A 224 -18.67 -0.65 12.14
N ALA A 225 -19.00 0.33 12.97
CA ALA A 225 -20.36 0.50 13.49
C ALA A 225 -21.37 0.83 12.37
N LEU A 226 -20.98 1.72 11.43
CA LEU A 226 -21.84 2.10 10.32
C LEU A 226 -22.18 0.90 9.42
N ALA A 227 -21.21 0.04 9.12
CA ALA A 227 -21.45 -1.16 8.37
C ALA A 227 -22.50 -2.06 9.04
N ASN A 228 -22.43 -2.23 10.38
CA ASN A 228 -23.41 -3.02 11.11
C ASN A 228 -24.85 -2.48 10.96
N HIS A 229 -25.02 -1.15 11.04
CA HIS A 229 -26.34 -0.52 10.89
C HIS A 229 -26.85 -0.47 9.45
N LEU A 230 -25.99 -0.64 8.45
CA LEU A 230 -26.37 -0.61 7.02
C LEU A 230 -26.71 -1.99 6.45
N GLN A 231 -26.52 -3.09 7.17
CA GLN A 231 -26.75 -4.46 6.67
C GLN A 231 -28.20 -4.73 6.22
N SER A 232 -29.17 -3.98 6.77
CA SER A 232 -30.58 -4.10 6.40
C SER A 232 -30.99 -3.29 5.15
N LYS A 233 -30.11 -2.43 4.66
CA LYS A 233 -30.34 -1.63 3.46
C LYS A 233 -30.24 -2.49 2.20
N LYS A 234 -30.75 -1.95 1.08
CA LYS A 234 -30.80 -2.65 -0.19
C LYS A 234 -30.17 -1.83 -1.29
N ASP A 235 -29.55 -2.54 -2.23
CA ASP A 235 -28.98 -1.99 -3.46
C ASP A 235 -28.00 -0.84 -3.24
N LEU A 236 -27.28 -0.85 -2.12
CA LEU A 236 -26.22 0.12 -1.87
C LEU A 236 -25.09 -0.07 -2.91
N SER A 237 -24.40 1.02 -3.18
CA SER A 237 -23.16 1.05 -3.96
C SER A 237 -22.02 1.57 -3.11
N ILE A 238 -20.81 1.03 -3.28
CA ILE A 238 -19.60 1.50 -2.59
C ILE A 238 -18.68 2.17 -3.59
N HIS A 239 -18.26 3.41 -3.28
CA HIS A 239 -17.19 4.11 -3.98
C HIS A 239 -16.21 4.66 -2.96
N THR A 240 -15.13 3.94 -2.74
CA THR A 240 -14.21 4.22 -1.62
C THR A 240 -12.75 4.06 -2.05
N PRO A 241 -11.83 4.89 -1.52
CA PRO A 241 -10.40 4.70 -1.73
C PRO A 241 -9.82 3.52 -0.95
N ILE A 242 -10.51 3.03 0.08
CA ILE A 242 -10.07 1.92 0.93
C ILE A 242 -11.22 0.93 1.07
N PHE A 243 -10.97 -0.33 0.73
CA PHE A 243 -11.88 -1.44 0.95
C PHE A 243 -11.46 -2.19 2.22
N THR A 244 -12.37 -2.31 3.18
CA THR A 244 -12.12 -2.88 4.52
C THR A 244 -13.01 -4.09 4.78
N ASP A 245 -12.73 -4.84 5.86
CA ASP A 245 -13.59 -5.93 6.31
C ASP A 245 -15.03 -5.46 6.59
N ALA A 246 -15.20 -4.23 7.10
CA ALA A 246 -16.52 -3.64 7.31
C ALA A 246 -17.30 -3.48 5.97
N ALA A 247 -16.61 -3.06 4.91
CA ALA A 247 -17.21 -2.99 3.58
C ALA A 247 -17.49 -4.40 3.01
N MET A 248 -16.61 -5.36 3.27
CA MET A 248 -16.81 -6.76 2.90
C MET A 248 -18.04 -7.36 3.59
N ASP A 249 -18.26 -7.06 4.87
CA ASP A 249 -19.45 -7.53 5.61
C ASP A 249 -20.74 -7.02 4.94
N LEU A 250 -20.77 -5.76 4.46
CA LEU A 250 -21.91 -5.23 3.71
C LEU A 250 -22.13 -5.94 2.38
N VAL A 251 -21.06 -6.30 1.68
CA VAL A 251 -21.18 -7.09 0.45
C VAL A 251 -21.73 -8.49 0.77
N ASN A 252 -21.19 -9.14 1.80
CA ASN A 252 -21.60 -10.49 2.21
C ASN A 252 -23.05 -10.54 2.75
N SER A 253 -23.53 -9.47 3.38
CA SER A 253 -24.93 -9.36 3.83
C SER A 253 -25.92 -9.19 2.68
N GLY A 254 -25.45 -8.85 1.47
CA GLY A 254 -26.29 -8.56 0.32
C GLY A 254 -26.83 -7.13 0.29
N ALA A 255 -26.44 -6.27 1.24
CA ALA A 255 -26.81 -4.87 1.25
C ALA A 255 -26.21 -4.10 0.06
N VAL A 256 -25.02 -4.50 -0.40
CA VAL A 256 -24.30 -3.88 -1.53
C VAL A 256 -24.47 -4.71 -2.80
N SER A 257 -25.00 -4.10 -3.85
CA SER A 257 -25.12 -4.71 -5.18
C SER A 257 -24.32 -3.98 -6.27
N ASN A 258 -23.90 -2.74 -6.01
CA ASN A 258 -23.28 -1.82 -6.96
C ASN A 258 -24.12 -1.55 -8.25
N ARG A 259 -25.37 -1.99 -8.33
CA ARG A 259 -26.21 -1.88 -9.53
C ARG A 259 -26.49 -0.46 -9.96
N THR A 260 -26.53 0.47 -9.00
CA THR A 260 -26.83 1.88 -9.22
C THR A 260 -25.57 2.72 -9.46
N LYS A 261 -24.40 2.10 -9.48
CA LYS A 261 -23.13 2.79 -9.65
C LYS A 261 -22.89 3.09 -11.13
N GLU A 262 -22.82 4.36 -11.51
CA GLU A 262 -22.63 4.79 -12.90
C GLU A 262 -21.20 4.58 -13.41
N HIS A 263 -20.21 4.64 -12.51
CA HIS A 263 -18.80 4.48 -12.84
C HIS A 263 -18.19 3.36 -12.03
N PHE A 264 -17.42 2.50 -12.67
CA PHE A 264 -16.74 1.34 -12.04
C PHE A 264 -17.73 0.48 -11.21
N PRO A 265 -18.72 -0.12 -11.86
CA PRO A 265 -19.71 -0.99 -11.20
C PRO A 265 -19.08 -2.25 -10.59
#